data_190160b0af7806e61c7d9c0958f0300c
#
_entry.id   190160b0af7806e61c7d9c0958f0300c
#
_cell.length_a   1.000
_cell.length_b   1.000
_cell.length_c   1.000
_cell.angle_alpha   90.00
_cell.angle_beta   90.00
_cell.angle_gamma   90.00
#
_symmetry.space_group_name_H-M   'P 1'
#
loop_
_entity.id
_entity.type
_entity.pdbx_description
1 polymer ?
#
loop_
_entity_poly.entity_id
_entity_poly.type
_entity_poly.pdbx_seq_one_letter_code
_entity_poly.pdbx_strand_id
1 'polypeptide(L)'
;MFSTVSPVCPTTDLARTINFWQQLGFVPLFADHQDTGKASYAGMGRAELELHLQTFTPDQIQTTQTLAMRIKLDSRDALEALHAEWLPHGHISAPLEEKPWGNYEFGFYDPDKTPFFFYVDL
;
A
#
# COMPACT_ATOMS: atom_id res chain seq x y z
N MET A 1 13.82 20.13 -7.57
CA MET A 1 12.60 20.45 -8.31
C MET A 1 11.46 19.49 -7.93
N PHE A 2 11.52 18.24 -8.31
CA PHE A 2 10.55 17.24 -7.83
C PHE A 2 11.06 16.66 -6.51
N SER A 3 10.13 16.36 -5.55
CA SER A 3 10.55 15.83 -4.24
C SER A 3 9.99 14.42 -3.99
N THR A 4 8.70 14.26 -4.08
CA THR A 4 8.06 12.98 -3.73
C THR A 4 6.95 12.61 -4.69
N VAL A 5 6.63 11.32 -4.71
CA VAL A 5 5.46 10.79 -5.40
C VAL A 5 4.67 9.98 -4.37
N SER A 6 3.38 10.30 -4.25
CA SER A 6 2.48 9.53 -3.40
C SER A 6 1.51 8.76 -4.28
N PRO A 7 1.49 7.42 -4.22
CA PRO A 7 0.48 6.65 -4.95
C PRO A 7 -0.91 6.93 -4.38
N VAL A 8 -1.88 7.05 -5.26
CA VAL A 8 -3.29 7.16 -4.90
C VAL A 8 -3.95 5.83 -5.18
N CYS A 9 -4.29 5.11 -4.12
CA CYS A 9 -4.86 3.77 -4.22
C CYS A 9 -6.38 3.86 -4.15
N PRO A 10 -7.09 3.26 -5.12
CA PRO A 10 -8.54 3.27 -5.11
C PRO A 10 -9.08 2.32 -4.05
N THR A 11 -10.20 2.69 -3.45
CA THR A 11 -10.92 1.82 -2.51
C THR A 11 -12.43 2.01 -2.65
N THR A 12 -13.17 0.93 -2.50
CA THR A 12 -14.63 0.99 -2.45
C THR A 12 -15.17 1.29 -1.05
N ASP A 13 -14.30 1.21 -0.04
CA ASP A 13 -14.66 1.42 1.36
C ASP A 13 -13.48 2.05 2.09
N LEU A 14 -13.50 3.38 2.18
CA LEU A 14 -12.37 4.14 2.72
C LEU A 14 -12.11 3.81 4.19
N ALA A 15 -13.16 3.71 5.01
CA ALA A 15 -13.01 3.41 6.45
C ALA A 15 -12.36 2.05 6.66
N ARG A 16 -12.78 1.04 5.91
CA ARG A 16 -12.20 -0.30 5.96
C ARG A 16 -10.72 -0.26 5.58
N THR A 17 -10.37 0.46 4.53
CA THR A 17 -9.00 0.50 4.02
C THR A 17 -8.08 1.32 4.92
N ILE A 18 -8.57 2.39 5.53
CA ILE A 18 -7.83 3.11 6.58
C ILE A 18 -7.50 2.14 7.73
N ASN A 19 -8.48 1.40 8.22
CA ASN A 19 -8.29 0.43 9.30
C ASN A 19 -7.28 -0.66 8.91
N PHE A 20 -7.36 -1.14 7.67
CA PHE A 20 -6.42 -2.12 7.13
C PHE A 20 -4.97 -1.62 7.23
N TRP A 21 -4.69 -0.41 6.76
CA TRP A 21 -3.34 0.15 6.81
C TRP A 21 -2.89 0.46 8.24
N GLN A 22 -3.82 0.87 9.13
CA GLN A 22 -3.50 1.07 10.55
C GLN A 22 -3.01 -0.22 11.20
N GLN A 23 -3.62 -1.36 10.88
CA GLN A 23 -3.17 -2.66 11.41
C GLN A 23 -1.77 -3.04 10.93
N LEU A 24 -1.33 -2.46 9.82
CA LEU A 24 -0.01 -2.69 9.24
C LEU A 24 1.02 -1.62 9.67
N GLY A 25 0.69 -0.84 10.70
CA GLY A 25 1.60 0.13 11.29
C GLY A 25 1.59 1.51 10.64
N PHE A 26 0.64 1.79 9.75
CA PHE A 26 0.48 3.12 9.17
C PHE A 26 -0.39 3.97 10.07
N VAL A 27 -0.17 5.28 10.04
CA VAL A 27 -0.99 6.25 10.77
C VAL A 27 -1.73 7.15 9.79
N PRO A 28 -2.98 7.53 10.09
CA PRO A 28 -3.69 8.51 9.28
C PRO A 28 -3.01 9.88 9.38
N LEU A 29 -2.72 10.49 8.23
CA LEU A 29 -2.11 11.81 8.17
C LEU A 29 -3.17 12.90 8.00
N PHE A 30 -4.17 12.61 7.18
CA PHE A 30 -5.31 13.49 6.94
C PHE A 30 -6.46 12.70 6.35
N ALA A 31 -7.65 13.27 6.42
CA ALA A 31 -8.83 12.78 5.71
C ALA A 31 -9.67 13.96 5.27
N ASP A 32 -10.17 13.90 4.03
CA ASP A 32 -11.07 14.90 3.49
C ASP A 32 -12.50 14.54 3.89
N HIS A 33 -13.08 15.34 4.78
CA HIS A 33 -14.46 15.19 5.21
C HIS A 33 -15.34 16.16 4.45
N GLN A 34 -16.12 15.62 3.53
CA GLN A 34 -17.10 16.40 2.77
C GLN A 34 -18.27 16.82 3.65
N ASP A 35 -19.16 17.65 3.12
CA ASP A 35 -20.34 18.17 3.83
C ASP A 35 -21.24 17.06 4.42
N THR A 36 -21.13 15.85 3.88
CA THR A 36 -21.88 14.67 4.37
C THR A 36 -21.25 14.05 5.61
N GLY A 37 -20.09 14.51 6.07
CA GLY A 37 -19.35 13.90 7.16
C GLY A 37 -18.60 12.62 6.77
N LYS A 38 -18.64 12.23 5.51
CA LYS A 38 -17.93 11.05 5.00
C LYS A 38 -16.65 11.48 4.29
N ALA A 39 -15.54 10.88 4.68
CA ALA A 39 -14.29 11.09 3.98
C ALA A 39 -14.33 10.40 2.61
N SER A 40 -13.81 11.07 1.58
CA SER A 40 -13.66 10.50 0.24
C SER A 40 -12.19 10.30 -0.13
N TYR A 41 -11.29 10.87 0.63
CA TYR A 41 -9.85 10.87 0.38
C TYR A 41 -9.11 10.89 1.70
N ALA A 42 -8.02 10.13 1.81
CA ALA A 42 -7.20 10.07 3.01
C ALA A 42 -5.74 9.84 2.67
N GLY A 43 -4.86 10.28 3.56
CA GLY A 43 -3.44 9.97 3.50
C GLY A 43 -3.04 9.10 4.69
N MET A 44 -2.21 8.10 4.43
CA MET A 44 -1.65 7.18 5.42
C MET A 44 -0.14 7.22 5.32
N GLY A 45 0.55 7.19 6.47
CA GLY A 45 2.00 7.24 6.47
C GLY A 45 2.64 6.26 7.43
N ARG A 46 3.77 5.71 7.00
CA ARG A 46 4.66 4.92 7.85
C ARG A 46 6.10 5.18 7.39
N ALA A 47 6.98 5.57 8.31
CA ALA A 47 8.32 6.04 7.99
C ALA A 47 8.23 7.14 6.92
N GLU A 48 8.96 7.01 5.83
CA GLU A 48 8.93 8.01 4.75
C GLU A 48 7.91 7.69 3.66
N LEU A 49 7.19 6.59 3.78
CA LEU A 49 6.18 6.20 2.81
C LEU A 49 4.85 6.86 3.13
N GLU A 50 4.30 7.55 2.14
CA GLU A 50 2.96 8.13 2.21
C GLU A 50 2.12 7.53 1.09
N LEU A 51 0.98 6.95 1.46
CA LEU A 51 0.00 6.40 0.54
C LEU A 51 -1.28 7.23 0.63
N HIS A 52 -1.88 7.54 -0.49
CA HIS A 52 -3.18 8.18 -0.51
C HIS A 52 -4.25 7.15 -0.87
N LEU A 53 -5.44 7.34 -0.33
CA LEU A 53 -6.59 6.47 -0.55
C LEU A 53 -7.72 7.34 -1.06
N GLN A 54 -8.41 6.89 -2.08
CA GLN A 54 -9.54 7.62 -2.65
C GLN A 54 -10.70 6.68 -2.90
N THR A 55 -11.91 7.10 -2.54
CA THR A 55 -13.11 6.31 -2.80
C THR A 55 -13.39 6.27 -4.30
N PHE A 56 -13.50 5.07 -4.84
CA PHE A 56 -13.86 4.79 -6.22
C PHE A 56 -15.08 3.88 -6.24
N THR A 57 -15.89 3.98 -7.30
CA THR A 57 -16.93 2.98 -7.56
C THR A 57 -16.28 1.68 -8.04
N PRO A 58 -16.98 0.52 -7.92
CA PRO A 58 -16.46 -0.74 -8.47
C PRO A 58 -16.10 -0.66 -9.95
N ASP A 59 -16.88 0.06 -10.75
CA ASP A 59 -16.61 0.23 -12.18
C ASP A 59 -15.33 1.03 -12.41
N GLN A 60 -15.10 2.08 -11.62
CA GLN A 60 -13.86 2.87 -11.71
C GLN A 60 -12.65 2.03 -11.34
N ILE A 61 -12.76 1.18 -10.32
CA ILE A 61 -11.66 0.29 -9.93
C ILE A 61 -11.29 -0.64 -11.05
N GLN A 62 -12.25 -1.22 -11.76
CA GLN A 62 -11.97 -2.12 -12.88
C GLN A 62 -11.14 -1.47 -13.97
N THR A 63 -11.31 -0.17 -14.20
CA THR A 63 -10.55 0.55 -15.23
C THR A 63 -9.17 0.98 -14.78
N THR A 64 -8.86 0.89 -13.47
CA THR A 64 -7.60 1.37 -12.89
C THR A 64 -6.68 0.26 -12.39
N GLN A 65 -7.07 -1.00 -12.48
CA GLN A 65 -6.37 -2.14 -11.87
C GLN A 65 -5.13 -2.63 -12.65
N THR A 66 -4.50 -1.79 -13.42
CA THR A 66 -3.33 -2.18 -14.20
C THR A 66 -2.01 -1.74 -13.58
N LEU A 67 -2.03 -0.95 -12.50
CA LEU A 67 -0.83 -0.43 -11.87
C LEU A 67 -0.47 -1.23 -10.63
N ALA A 68 0.81 -1.60 -10.53
CA ALA A 68 1.40 -2.15 -9.32
C ALA A 68 2.30 -1.09 -8.69
N MET A 69 2.40 -1.12 -7.37
CA MET A 69 3.30 -0.24 -6.63
C MET A 69 4.55 -1.02 -6.25
N ARG A 70 5.71 -0.48 -6.60
CA ARG A 70 6.99 -1.04 -6.19
C ARG A 70 7.63 -0.12 -5.17
N ILE A 71 7.90 -0.65 -3.99
CA ILE A 71 8.42 0.12 -2.86
C ILE A 71 9.71 -0.51 -2.39
N LYS A 72 10.79 0.26 -2.48
CA LYS A 72 12.13 -0.20 -2.07
C LYS A 72 12.34 0.11 -0.59
N LEU A 73 12.87 -0.85 0.13
CA LEU A 73 13.31 -0.68 1.51
C LEU A 73 14.82 -0.39 1.56
N ASP A 74 15.27 0.11 2.70
CA ASP A 74 16.66 0.53 2.87
C ASP A 74 17.63 -0.65 2.97
N SER A 75 17.16 -1.79 3.44
CA SER A 75 18.04 -2.94 3.67
C SER A 75 17.27 -4.26 3.60
N ARG A 76 18.03 -5.34 3.39
CA ARG A 76 17.53 -6.70 3.41
C ARG A 76 16.90 -7.03 4.78
N ASP A 77 17.55 -6.61 5.86
CA ASP A 77 17.03 -6.86 7.22
C ASP A 77 15.68 -6.16 7.43
N ALA A 78 15.54 -4.92 6.95
CA ALA A 78 14.27 -4.20 7.03
C ALA A 78 13.17 -4.90 6.24
N LEU A 79 13.47 -5.42 5.06
CA LEU A 79 12.52 -6.15 4.23
C LEU A 79 12.06 -7.45 4.92
N GLU A 80 13.00 -8.20 5.45
CA GLU A 80 12.70 -9.45 6.16
C GLU A 80 11.87 -9.19 7.42
N ALA A 81 12.19 -8.13 8.15
CA ALA A 81 11.42 -7.74 9.34
C ALA A 81 9.99 -7.33 8.99
N LEU A 82 9.82 -6.56 7.91
CA LEU A 82 8.50 -6.15 7.44
C LEU A 82 7.67 -7.35 6.99
N HIS A 83 8.27 -8.25 6.24
CA HIS A 83 7.61 -9.47 5.80
C HIS A 83 7.15 -10.31 7.00
N ALA A 84 8.02 -10.50 7.99
CA ALA A 84 7.69 -11.25 9.21
C ALA A 84 6.55 -10.58 9.99
N GLU A 85 6.56 -9.25 10.10
CA GLU A 85 5.51 -8.49 10.77
C GLU A 85 4.15 -8.68 10.08
N TRP A 86 4.13 -8.66 8.74
CA TRP A 86 2.89 -8.69 7.96
C TRP A 86 2.38 -10.08 7.65
N LEU A 87 3.24 -11.09 7.70
CA LEU A 87 2.86 -12.46 7.33
C LEU A 87 1.62 -12.98 8.09
N PRO A 88 1.47 -12.75 9.41
CA PRO A 88 0.28 -13.23 10.14
C PRO A 88 -1.03 -12.58 9.69
N HIS A 89 -0.99 -11.45 9.01
CA HIS A 89 -2.20 -10.75 8.56
C HIS A 89 -2.82 -11.35 7.29
N GLY A 90 -2.12 -12.25 6.59
CA GLY A 90 -2.69 -13.04 5.50
C GLY A 90 -2.82 -12.33 4.16
N HIS A 91 -2.09 -11.23 3.93
CA HIS A 91 -2.19 -10.43 2.70
C HIS A 91 -1.01 -10.62 1.74
N ILE A 92 -0.09 -11.53 2.05
CA ILE A 92 1.06 -11.82 1.19
C ILE A 92 0.56 -12.58 -0.04
N SER A 93 0.78 -12.01 -1.22
CA SER A 93 0.35 -12.59 -2.50
C SER A 93 1.44 -13.40 -3.19
N ALA A 94 2.71 -13.07 -2.91
CA ALA A 94 3.86 -13.78 -3.43
C ALA A 94 4.93 -13.87 -2.34
N PRO A 95 5.56 -15.04 -2.14
CA PRO A 95 6.49 -15.24 -1.03
C PRO A 95 7.75 -14.38 -1.17
N LEU A 96 8.39 -14.12 -0.03
CA LEU A 96 9.67 -13.41 0.00
C LEU A 96 10.75 -14.32 -0.59
N GLU A 97 11.29 -13.93 -1.74
CA GLU A 97 12.31 -14.72 -2.45
C GLU A 97 13.13 -13.86 -3.39
N GLU A 98 14.29 -14.34 -3.76
CA GLU A 98 15.12 -13.73 -4.79
C GLU A 98 14.52 -13.98 -6.16
N LYS A 99 14.52 -12.94 -7.00
CA LYS A 99 13.92 -12.98 -8.33
C LYS A 99 15.00 -12.90 -9.42
N PRO A 100 14.75 -13.53 -10.58
CA PRO A 100 15.73 -13.52 -11.68
C PRO A 100 16.06 -12.13 -12.23
N TRP A 101 15.21 -11.13 -11.96
CA TRP A 101 15.48 -9.74 -12.37
C TRP A 101 16.30 -8.93 -11.37
N GLY A 102 16.91 -9.58 -10.37
CA GLY A 102 17.89 -8.94 -9.49
C GLY A 102 17.34 -8.32 -8.21
N ASN A 103 16.15 -8.71 -7.79
CA ASN A 103 15.54 -8.21 -6.55
C ASN A 103 15.26 -9.35 -5.57
N TYR A 104 15.27 -9.01 -4.29
CA TYR A 104 14.71 -9.81 -3.22
C TYR A 104 13.42 -9.13 -2.81
N GLU A 105 12.27 -9.83 -2.95
CA GLU A 105 10.98 -9.16 -2.83
C GLU A 105 9.86 -10.08 -2.39
N PHE A 106 8.79 -9.48 -1.85
CA PHE A 106 7.52 -10.17 -1.65
C PHE A 106 6.37 -9.34 -2.24
N GLY A 107 5.31 -10.02 -2.62
CA GLY A 107 4.10 -9.41 -3.14
C GLY A 107 3.01 -9.33 -2.08
N PHE A 108 2.11 -8.39 -2.26
CA PHE A 108 1.10 -8.05 -1.27
C PHE A 108 -0.10 -7.42 -1.97
N TYR A 109 -1.33 -7.76 -1.53
CA TYR A 109 -2.54 -7.11 -2.02
C TYR A 109 -3.21 -6.33 -0.90
N ASP A 110 -3.68 -5.12 -1.21
CA ASP A 110 -4.61 -4.42 -0.33
C ASP A 110 -6.03 -4.99 -0.49
N PRO A 111 -7.02 -4.53 0.30
CA PRO A 111 -8.38 -5.09 0.21
C PRO A 111 -9.04 -4.94 -1.15
N ASP A 112 -8.68 -3.94 -1.94
CA ASP A 112 -9.23 -3.71 -3.27
C ASP A 112 -8.36 -4.31 -4.38
N LYS A 113 -7.41 -5.18 -4.01
CA LYS A 113 -6.54 -5.92 -4.91
C LYS A 113 -5.53 -5.06 -5.66
N THR A 114 -5.19 -3.88 -5.12
CA THR A 114 -4.04 -3.12 -5.60
C THR A 114 -2.78 -3.91 -5.26
N PRO A 115 -1.96 -4.28 -6.24
CA PRO A 115 -0.75 -5.07 -5.99
C PRO A 115 0.40 -4.17 -5.54
N PHE A 116 1.11 -4.63 -4.51
CA PHE A 116 2.32 -4.01 -4.01
C PHE A 116 3.46 -5.02 -4.04
N PHE A 117 4.66 -4.53 -4.37
CA PHE A 117 5.87 -5.31 -4.27
C PHE A 117 6.86 -4.54 -3.41
N PHE A 118 7.26 -5.14 -2.30
CA PHE A 118 8.26 -4.58 -1.38
C PHE A 118 9.57 -5.29 -1.63
N TYR A 119 10.64 -4.54 -1.85
CA TYR A 119 11.88 -5.14 -2.37
C TYR A 119 13.13 -4.41 -1.92
N VAL A 120 14.25 -5.10 -2.08
CA VAL A 120 15.60 -4.55 -2.11
C VAL A 120 16.35 -5.12 -3.31
N ASP A 121 17.37 -4.44 -3.76
CA ASP A 121 18.25 -4.97 -4.80
C ASP A 121 19.17 -6.05 -4.22
N LEU A 122 19.52 -7.03 -5.04
CA LEU A 122 20.47 -8.07 -4.67
C LEU A 122 21.91 -7.56 -4.67
#